data_3dc203ff8484d44e28da044b6e002cbe
#
_entry.id   3dc203ff8484d44e28da044b6e002cbe
#
_cell.length_a   1.000
_cell.length_b   1.000
_cell.length_c   1.000
_cell.angle_alpha   90.00
_cell.angle_beta   90.00
_cell.angle_gamma   90.00
#
_symmetry.space_group_name_H-M   'P 1'
#
loop_
_entity.id
_entity.type
_entity.pdbx_description
1 polymer ?
#
loop_
_entity_poly.entity_id
_entity_poly.type
_entity_poly.pdbx_seq_one_letter_code
_entity_poly.pdbx_strand_id
1 'polypeptide(L)' 'IKKGGRIILSGILNDRVNDVISGYEKHCFKVDKSRTKGEWTALSMVKQ' A
#
# COMPACT_ATOMS: atom_id res chain seq x y z
N ILE A 1 -0.80 -13.61 4.96
CA ILE A 1 -2.15 -13.04 4.85
C ILE A 1 -2.97 -13.87 3.89
N LYS A 2 -4.19 -14.15 4.26
CA LYS A 2 -5.10 -14.94 3.44
C LYS A 2 -5.54 -14.16 2.21
N LYS A 3 -5.86 -14.88 1.14
CA LYS A 3 -6.45 -14.29 -0.06
C LYS A 3 -7.69 -13.48 0.33
N GLY A 4 -7.77 -12.26 -0.16
CA GLY A 4 -8.83 -11.34 0.22
C GLY A 4 -8.54 -10.56 1.49
N GLY A 5 -7.45 -10.86 2.20
CA GLY A 5 -7.06 -10.10 3.38
C GLY A 5 -6.61 -8.70 3.01
N ARG A 6 -6.74 -7.79 3.97
CA ARG A 6 -6.40 -6.39 3.74
C ARG A 6 -5.32 -5.95 4.72
N ILE A 7 -4.39 -5.15 4.24
CA ILE A 7 -3.40 -4.49 5.09
C ILE A 7 -3.51 -2.99 4.92
N ILE A 8 -3.18 -2.26 5.98
CA ILE A 8 -3.15 -0.81 5.95
C ILE A 8 -1.75 -0.37 6.33
N LEU A 9 -1.14 0.41 5.46
CA LEU A 9 0.19 0.97 5.67
C LEU A 9 0.05 2.47 5.83
N SER A 10 0.72 3.03 6.80
CA SER A 10 0.70 4.47 7.03
C SER A 10 2.11 4.97 7.31
N GLY A 11 2.28 6.29 7.24
CA GLY A 11 3.59 6.88 7.49
C GLY A 11 4.59 6.63 6.38
N ILE A 12 4.12 6.48 5.14
CA ILE A 12 4.99 6.29 3.98
C ILE A 12 5.28 7.64 3.36
N LEU A 13 6.56 7.97 3.18
CA LEU A 13 6.93 9.19 2.48
C LEU A 13 6.45 9.13 1.03
N ASN A 14 5.96 10.26 0.51
CA ASN A 14 5.39 10.30 -0.83
C ASN A 14 6.35 9.80 -1.90
N ASP A 15 7.63 10.06 -1.76
CA ASP A 15 8.64 9.63 -2.72
C ASP A 15 8.97 8.13 -2.61
N ARG A 16 8.47 7.47 -1.58
CA ARG A 16 8.67 6.02 -1.36
C ARG A 16 7.47 5.18 -1.72
N VAL A 17 6.34 5.82 -1.99
CA VAL A 17 5.08 5.12 -2.24
C VAL A 17 5.21 4.14 -3.40
N ASN A 18 5.83 4.55 -4.51
CA ASN A 18 5.97 3.68 -5.68
C ASN A 18 6.80 2.44 -5.37
N ASP A 19 7.86 2.60 -4.57
CA ASP A 19 8.70 1.47 -4.18
C ASP A 19 7.92 0.49 -3.31
N VAL A 20 7.13 1.01 -2.39
CA VAL A 20 6.32 0.19 -1.51
C VAL A 20 5.27 -0.58 -2.32
N ILE A 21 4.58 0.11 -3.21
CA ILE A 21 3.57 -0.52 -4.06
C ILE A 21 4.19 -1.64 -4.90
N SER A 22 5.33 -1.37 -5.55
CA SER A 22 6.01 -2.39 -6.35
C SER A 22 6.37 -3.61 -5.54
N GLY A 23 6.87 -3.41 -4.31
CA GLY A 23 7.23 -4.52 -3.44
C GLY A 23 6.04 -5.38 -3.09
N TYR A 24 4.90 -4.78 -2.78
CA TYR A 24 3.70 -5.51 -2.42
C TYR A 24 3.02 -6.15 -3.62
N GLU A 25 3.09 -5.52 -4.79
CA GLU A 25 2.52 -6.09 -6.00
C GLU A 25 3.18 -7.43 -6.37
N LYS A 26 4.46 -7.56 -6.08
CA LYS A 26 5.18 -8.82 -6.28
C LYS A 26 4.62 -9.95 -5.42
N HIS A 27 3.95 -9.61 -4.34
CA HIS A 27 3.34 -10.57 -3.42
C HIS A 27 1.83 -10.65 -3.59
N CYS A 28 1.33 -10.28 -4.77
CA CYS A 28 -0.08 -10.37 -5.12
C CYS A 28 -0.98 -9.44 -4.31
N PHE A 29 -0.45 -8.30 -3.89
CA PHE A 29 -1.26 -7.25 -3.28
C PHE A 29 -1.63 -6.20 -4.32
N LYS A 30 -2.83 -5.65 -4.19
CA LYS A 30 -3.29 -4.53 -5.00
C LYS A 30 -3.68 -3.37 -4.13
N VAL A 31 -3.37 -2.15 -4.60
CA VAL A 31 -3.80 -0.95 -3.89
C VAL A 31 -5.30 -0.79 -4.04
N ASP A 32 -5.99 -0.72 -2.90
CA ASP A 32 -7.43 -0.49 -2.86
C ASP A 32 -7.71 1.00 -2.74
N LYS A 33 -7.07 1.65 -1.77
CA LYS A 33 -7.22 3.09 -1.54
C LYS A 33 -5.88 3.66 -1.13
N SER A 34 -5.70 4.94 -1.45
CA SER A 34 -4.54 5.67 -0.97
C SER A 34 -4.98 7.05 -0.52
N ARG A 35 -4.32 7.56 0.50
CA ARG A 35 -4.54 8.92 0.99
C ARG A 35 -3.19 9.58 1.21
N THR A 36 -3.08 10.81 0.77
CA THR A 36 -1.88 11.60 0.97
C THR A 36 -2.21 12.79 1.85
N LYS A 37 -1.40 13.01 2.87
CA LYS A 37 -1.56 14.14 3.76
C LYS A 37 -0.17 14.73 4.01
N GLY A 38 0.06 15.93 3.48
CA GLY A 38 1.38 16.53 3.56
C GLY A 38 2.41 15.69 2.86
N GLU A 39 3.43 15.26 3.57
CA GLU A 39 4.51 14.44 3.02
C GLU A 39 4.27 12.94 3.19
N TRP A 40 3.17 12.57 3.83
CA TRP A 40 2.90 11.19 4.19
C TRP A 40 1.73 10.61 3.41
N THR A 41 1.84 9.34 3.11
CA THR A 41 0.79 8.61 2.40
C THR A 41 0.39 7.38 3.21
N ALA A 42 -0.91 7.11 3.22
CA ALA A 42 -1.46 5.88 3.79
C ALA A 42 -2.03 5.04 2.64
N LEU A 43 -1.74 3.76 2.66
CA LEU A 43 -2.20 2.83 1.63
C LEU A 43 -3.03 1.72 2.26
N SER A 44 -4.13 1.38 1.59
CA SER A 44 -4.91 0.19 1.91
C SER A 44 -4.73 -0.77 0.75
N MET A 45 -4.27 -1.97 1.03
CA MET A 45 -3.98 -2.97 0.01
C MET A 45 -4.73 -4.26 0.29
N VAL A 46 -5.13 -4.94 -0.78
CA VAL A 46 -5.90 -6.18 -0.68
C VAL A 46 -5.09 -7.30 -1.30
N LYS A 47 -5.04 -8.45 -0.62
CA LYS A 47 -4.39 -9.66 -1.13
C LYS A 47 -5.24 -10.27 -2.24
N GLN A 48 -4.64 -10.45 -3.38
CA GLN A 48 -5.32 -11.07 -4.53
C GLN A 48 -5.29 -12.59 -4.51
#